data_5cc2944b03a8e21525efafc15844f3c0
#
_entry.id   5cc2944b03a8e21525efafc15844f3c0
#
_cell.length_a   1.000
_cell.length_b   1.000
_cell.length_c   1.000
_cell.angle_alpha   90.00
_cell.angle_beta   90.00
_cell.angle_gamma   90.00
#
_symmetry.space_group_name_H-M   'P 1'
#
loop_
_entity.id
_entity.type
_entity.pdbx_description
1 polymer ?
#
loop_
_entity_poly.entity_id
_entity_poly.type
_entity_poly.pdbx_seq_one_letter_code
_entity_poly.pdbx_strand_id
1 'polypeptide(L)'
;MLEFDVDYSKEIRNRIKLSVAAYAYEYKDDPIMSDAEFDSLSLKINPGEKTGNKKMDNFFKKNFEPDTGMWIRNHPEKHHLDYLYQTYYKEKQND
;
A
#
# COMPACT_ATOMS: atom_id res chain seq x y z
N MET A 1 -25.83 9.04 -10.33
CA MET A 1 -25.28 8.84 -10.15
C MET A 1 -24.49 8.58 -10.18
N LEU A 2 -24.32 8.39 -10.38
CA LEU A 2 -23.62 7.98 -10.20
C LEU A 2 -22.26 7.88 -10.07
N GLU A 3 -21.62 8.81 -10.05
CA GLU A 3 -20.23 8.86 -9.85
C GLU A 3 -19.81 8.01 -8.76
N PHE A 4 -20.66 7.72 -7.89
CA PHE A 4 -20.30 6.74 -6.93
C PHE A 4 -20.30 5.36 -7.53
N ASP A 5 -20.60 5.26 -8.76
CA ASP A 5 -20.34 4.02 -9.46
C ASP A 5 -18.85 3.76 -9.63
N VAL A 6 -18.05 4.79 -9.50
CA VAL A 6 -16.61 4.61 -9.57
C VAL A 6 -16.14 4.10 -8.23
N ASP A 7 -15.64 2.88 -8.21
CA ASP A 7 -15.26 2.23 -6.97
C ASP A 7 -13.81 2.49 -6.61
N TYR A 8 -13.58 3.60 -5.95
CA TYR A 8 -12.23 3.92 -5.50
C TYR A 8 -11.78 3.06 -4.34
N SER A 9 -12.72 2.41 -3.65
CA SER A 9 -12.35 1.70 -2.44
C SER A 9 -11.42 0.53 -2.74
N LYS A 10 -11.55 -0.07 -3.90
CA LYS A 10 -10.67 -1.17 -4.27
C LYS A 10 -9.24 -0.68 -4.46
N GLU A 11 -9.09 0.43 -5.16
CA GLU A 11 -7.76 1.00 -5.36
C GLU A 11 -7.15 1.44 -4.03
N ILE A 12 -7.94 2.07 -3.18
CA ILE A 12 -7.48 2.52 -1.87
C ILE A 12 -7.03 1.33 -1.03
N ARG A 13 -7.82 0.27 -0.99
CA ARG A 13 -7.46 -0.91 -0.23
C ARG A 13 -6.19 -1.55 -0.75
N ASN A 14 -6.05 -1.62 -2.07
CA ASN A 14 -4.85 -2.19 -2.66
C ASN A 14 -3.62 -1.37 -2.32
N ARG A 15 -3.74 -0.05 -2.37
CA ARG A 15 -2.63 0.84 -2.02
C ARG A 15 -2.23 0.67 -0.57
N ILE A 16 -3.20 0.60 0.33
CA ILE A 16 -2.91 0.45 1.76
C ILE A 16 -2.26 -0.90 2.02
N LYS A 17 -2.84 -1.95 1.48
CA LYS A 17 -2.31 -3.29 1.69
C LYS A 17 -0.89 -3.42 1.18
N LEU A 18 -0.65 -2.92 -0.02
CA LEU A 18 0.69 -2.98 -0.59
C LEU A 18 1.67 -2.11 0.20
N SER A 19 1.22 -0.94 0.66
CA SER A 19 2.08 -0.06 1.44
C SER A 19 2.48 -0.68 2.76
N VAL A 20 1.53 -1.33 3.45
CA VAL A 20 1.86 -2.00 4.70
C VAL A 20 2.83 -3.14 4.44
N ALA A 21 2.64 -3.89 3.36
CA ALA A 21 3.56 -4.98 3.02
C ALA A 21 4.96 -4.46 2.73
N ALA A 22 5.06 -3.39 1.96
CA ALA A 22 6.35 -2.79 1.65
C ALA A 22 7.02 -2.24 2.91
N TYR A 23 6.24 -1.62 3.76
CA TYR A 23 6.74 -1.08 5.02
C TYR A 23 7.28 -2.20 5.93
N ALA A 24 6.50 -3.28 6.05
CA ALA A 24 6.90 -4.39 6.90
C ALA A 24 8.21 -5.00 6.41
N TYR A 25 8.33 -5.14 5.10
CA TYR A 25 9.52 -5.71 4.53
C TYR A 25 10.73 -4.78 4.72
N GLU A 26 10.55 -3.50 4.44
CA GLU A 26 11.65 -2.55 4.44
C GLU A 26 12.09 -2.16 5.86
N TYR A 27 11.16 -2.01 6.78
CA TYR A 27 11.46 -1.47 8.10
C TYR A 27 11.34 -2.46 9.23
N LYS A 28 10.65 -3.58 9.03
CA LYS A 28 10.45 -4.57 10.09
C LYS A 28 11.09 -5.90 9.76
N ASP A 29 11.66 -6.02 8.56
CA ASP A 29 12.27 -7.26 8.11
C ASP A 29 11.28 -8.42 8.26
N ASP A 30 10.02 -8.14 7.93
CA ASP A 30 8.93 -9.08 8.16
C ASP A 30 8.04 -9.16 6.92
N PRO A 31 8.31 -10.12 6.03
CA PRO A 31 7.49 -10.25 4.82
C PRO A 31 6.11 -10.80 5.18
N ILE A 32 5.09 -9.95 5.05
CA ILE A 32 3.73 -10.35 5.39
C ILE A 32 2.97 -10.91 4.20
N MET A 33 3.61 -10.96 3.04
CA MET A 33 3.07 -11.65 1.87
C MET A 33 4.23 -12.16 1.06
N SER A 34 3.96 -13.11 0.17
CA SER A 34 5.00 -13.67 -0.67
C SER A 34 5.42 -12.67 -1.75
N ASP A 35 6.58 -12.90 -2.35
CA ASP A 35 7.04 -12.07 -3.44
C ASP A 35 6.05 -12.09 -4.60
N ALA A 36 5.49 -13.24 -4.90
CA ALA A 36 4.52 -13.36 -5.98
C ALA A 36 3.26 -12.56 -5.69
N GLU A 37 2.80 -12.61 -4.44
CA GLU A 37 1.64 -11.80 -4.05
C GLU A 37 1.94 -10.31 -4.14
N PHE A 38 3.12 -9.93 -3.69
CA PHE A 38 3.53 -8.53 -3.75
C PHE A 38 3.56 -8.03 -5.18
N ASP A 39 4.18 -8.82 -6.06
CA ASP A 39 4.27 -8.44 -7.47
C ASP A 39 2.91 -8.36 -8.12
N SER A 40 2.06 -9.34 -7.83
CA SER A 40 0.72 -9.36 -8.40
C SER A 40 -0.10 -8.15 -7.96
N LEU A 41 0.00 -7.82 -6.68
CA LEU A 41 -0.72 -6.66 -6.14
C LEU A 41 -0.17 -5.36 -6.70
N SER A 42 1.17 -5.29 -6.87
CA SER A 42 1.79 -4.10 -7.44
C SER A 42 1.25 -3.81 -8.84
N LEU A 43 1.01 -4.84 -9.63
CA LEU A 43 0.49 -4.66 -10.97
C LEU A 43 -0.96 -4.21 -11.00
N LYS A 44 -1.67 -4.37 -9.89
CA LYS A 44 -3.06 -3.93 -9.81
C LYS A 44 -3.20 -2.48 -9.41
N ILE A 45 -2.13 -1.88 -8.90
CA ILE A 45 -2.17 -0.48 -8.50
C ILE A 45 -2.29 0.41 -9.72
N ASN A 46 -3.17 1.38 -9.65
CA ASN A 46 -3.31 2.41 -10.68
C ASN A 46 -2.79 3.73 -10.13
N PRO A 47 -1.51 4.04 -10.37
CA PRO A 47 -0.92 5.24 -9.72
C PRO A 47 -1.52 6.54 -10.20
N GLY A 48 -2.20 6.52 -11.33
CA GLY A 48 -2.83 7.74 -11.84
C GLY A 48 -4.24 7.95 -11.37
N GLU A 49 -4.80 7.01 -10.62
CA GLU A 49 -6.17 7.13 -10.20
C GLU A 49 -6.34 8.16 -9.11
N LYS A 50 -7.38 8.99 -9.25
CA LYS A 50 -7.69 10.02 -8.26
C LYS A 50 -8.75 9.49 -7.33
N THR A 51 -8.37 9.31 -6.07
CA THR A 51 -9.24 8.68 -5.08
C THR A 51 -9.88 9.68 -4.12
N GLY A 52 -9.54 10.96 -4.26
CA GLY A 52 -10.03 11.99 -3.34
C GLY A 52 -9.04 12.34 -2.25
N ASN A 53 -8.03 11.50 -2.04
CA ASN A 53 -6.97 11.78 -1.08
C ASN A 53 -5.77 12.33 -1.83
N LYS A 54 -5.72 13.66 -1.92
CA LYS A 54 -4.72 14.31 -2.76
C LYS A 54 -3.29 13.98 -2.37
N LYS A 55 -3.05 13.89 -1.07
CA LYS A 55 -1.71 13.59 -0.58
C LYS A 55 -1.24 12.24 -1.08
N MET A 56 -2.09 11.22 -0.93
CA MET A 56 -1.71 9.89 -1.33
C MET A 56 -1.76 9.71 -2.84
N ASP A 57 -2.69 10.38 -3.50
CA ASP A 57 -2.76 10.33 -4.95
C ASP A 57 -1.48 10.90 -5.55
N ASN A 58 -1.00 12.02 -5.02
CA ASN A 58 0.25 12.62 -5.49
C ASN A 58 1.45 11.72 -5.20
N PHE A 59 1.45 11.11 -4.01
CA PHE A 59 2.56 10.23 -3.65
C PHE A 59 2.67 9.07 -4.63
N PHE A 60 1.56 8.38 -4.90
CA PHE A 60 1.60 7.22 -5.79
C PHE A 60 1.94 7.64 -7.22
N LYS A 61 1.40 8.75 -7.65
CA LYS A 61 1.68 9.23 -9.01
C LYS A 61 3.16 9.51 -9.21
N LYS A 62 3.82 10.07 -8.20
CA LYS A 62 5.19 10.52 -8.34
C LYS A 62 6.22 9.46 -7.95
N ASN A 63 5.89 8.57 -7.04
CA ASN A 63 6.89 7.70 -6.44
C ASN A 63 6.69 6.22 -6.69
N PHE A 64 5.48 5.80 -6.94
CA PHE A 64 5.20 4.37 -7.04
C PHE A 64 5.84 3.74 -8.27
N GLU A 65 6.47 2.58 -8.08
CA GLU A 65 7.03 1.77 -9.15
C GLU A 65 6.69 0.32 -8.86
N PRO A 66 6.13 -0.39 -9.85
CA PRO A 66 5.70 -1.77 -9.59
C PRO A 66 6.83 -2.77 -9.44
N ASP A 67 8.04 -2.42 -9.85
CA ASP A 67 9.17 -3.35 -9.84
C ASP A 67 9.88 -3.46 -8.51
N THR A 68 9.55 -2.61 -7.55
CA THR A 68 10.29 -2.55 -6.31
C THR A 68 9.39 -2.06 -5.20
N GLY A 69 9.77 -2.29 -3.96
CA GLY A 69 9.08 -1.72 -2.81
C GLY A 69 9.78 -0.50 -2.23
N MET A 70 10.84 -0.02 -2.89
CA MET A 70 11.65 1.05 -2.31
C MET A 70 10.93 2.39 -2.26
N TRP A 71 9.86 2.55 -3.04
CA TRP A 71 9.06 3.76 -3.00
C TRP A 71 8.48 4.03 -1.63
N ILE A 72 8.39 2.98 -0.78
CA ILE A 72 7.84 3.14 0.56
C ILE A 72 8.66 4.09 1.42
N ARG A 73 9.94 4.26 1.08
CA ARG A 73 10.80 5.15 1.86
C ARG A 73 10.32 6.59 1.85
N ASN A 74 9.60 6.98 0.80
CA ASN A 74 9.08 8.33 0.67
C ASN A 74 7.62 8.45 1.10
N HIS A 75 7.05 7.39 1.64
CA HIS A 75 5.66 7.40 2.04
C HIS A 75 5.43 8.45 3.13
N PRO A 76 4.41 9.31 2.96
CA PRO A 76 4.21 10.43 3.89
C PRO A 76 3.55 10.04 5.21
N GLU A 77 3.05 8.81 5.33
CA GLU A 77 2.31 8.39 6.52
C GLU A 77 2.85 7.09 7.08
N LYS A 78 4.16 7.00 7.22
CA LYS A 78 4.77 5.76 7.66
C LYS A 78 4.33 5.34 9.06
N HIS A 79 4.09 6.30 9.95
CA HIS A 79 3.65 5.92 11.29
C HIS A 79 2.25 5.32 11.26
N HIS A 80 1.43 5.73 10.32
CA HIS A 80 0.11 5.12 10.16
C HIS A 80 0.26 3.69 9.64
N LEU A 81 1.20 3.47 8.75
CA LEU A 81 1.49 2.12 8.27
C LEU A 81 1.99 1.24 9.40
N ASP A 82 2.81 1.80 10.29
CA ASP A 82 3.28 1.06 11.45
C ASP A 82 2.13 0.65 12.35
N TYR A 83 1.18 1.56 12.57
CA TYR A 83 0.00 1.25 13.35
C TYR A 83 -0.78 0.10 12.74
N LEU A 84 -0.99 0.13 11.43
CA LEU A 84 -1.71 -0.94 10.75
C LEU A 84 -0.96 -2.25 10.82
N TYR A 85 0.36 -2.20 10.66
CA TYR A 85 1.17 -3.39 10.77
C TYR A 85 1.07 -4.00 12.16
N GLN A 86 1.23 -3.19 13.20
CA GLN A 86 1.18 -3.68 14.57
C GLN A 86 -0.19 -4.25 14.91
N THR A 87 -1.24 -3.61 14.41
CA THR A 87 -2.60 -3.99 14.77
C THR A 87 -3.09 -5.22 14.04
N TYR A 88 -2.81 -5.33 12.74
CA TYR A 88 -3.45 -6.33 11.92
C TYR A 88 -2.53 -7.43 11.41
N TYR A 89 -1.24 -7.20 11.37
CA TYR A 89 -0.33 -8.15 10.74
C TYR A 89 0.65 -8.77 11.70
N LYS A 90 1.18 -8.00 12.61
CA LYS A 90 2.17 -8.53 13.53
C LYS A 90 1.59 -9.60 14.45
N GLU A 91 0.36 -9.42 14.89
CA GLU A 91 -0.26 -10.36 15.80
C GLU A 91 -0.42 -11.73 15.20
N LYS A 92 -0.61 -11.80 13.91
CA LYS A 92 -0.74 -13.10 13.25
C LYS A 92 0.53 -13.88 13.30
N GLN A 93 1.66 -13.21 13.47
CA GLN A 93 2.95 -13.83 13.49
C GLN A 93 3.27 -14.42 14.85
N ASN A 94 2.61 -13.96 15.87
CA ASN A 94 2.90 -14.39 17.23
C ASN A 94 2.22 -15.67 17.63
N ASP A 95 1.38 -16.18 16.78
CA ASP A 95 0.75 -17.45 17.05
C ASP A 95 1.66 -18.60 16.70
#